data_400120305b4964a2216bd7ee21ee18ca
#
_entry.id   400120305b4964a2216bd7ee21ee18ca
#
_cell.length_a   1.000
_cell.length_b   1.000
_cell.length_c   1.000
_cell.angle_alpha   90.00
_cell.angle_beta   90.00
_cell.angle_gamma   90.00
#
_symmetry.space_group_name_H-M   'P 1'
#
loop_
_entity.id
_entity.type
_entity.pdbx_description
1 polymer ?
#
loop_
_entity_poly.entity_id
_entity_poly.type
_entity_poly.pdbx_seq_one_letter_code
_entity_poly.pdbx_strand_id
1 'polypeptide(L)'
;MPNIYNFTYENLEEKLISLGEKKFRTRQIWQWLYEKRVKSFDEMRNLSSELISKLKDNFSFDYIEIVTAQRSDSTNKYLFKLNDGNFIEAVLMKHDYGLSVCVSSQVGCNMGCAFCESGRLKKVRNLESFEIIEQILLISEDINERISSIVIMGIGEPFDNYDNIINFIKIVNNPFGLAIGARHITVSTCGIIPKILEFMNLDLQVNLAISLHAPTNALRSKIMPINNAYPLDDLVNTLKEYIAKTNRRVTIEYVMLNNVNDSLEDARNLANLIKGMNVYVNLIPYNETSHLDFKRSDKINSFYDTLKKYKINVTVRREFGSNIDAACGQLRAKEVEK
;
A
#
# COMPACT_ATOMS: atom_id res chain seq x y z
N MET A 1 7.78 -25.02 2.98
CA MET A 1 8.04 -24.42 4.31
C MET A 1 7.65 -22.95 4.24
N PRO A 2 7.13 -22.35 5.32
CA PRO A 2 6.81 -20.93 5.30
C PRO A 2 8.11 -20.09 5.27
N ASN A 3 8.07 -18.97 4.55
CA ASN A 3 9.19 -18.03 4.54
C ASN A 3 9.34 -17.38 5.93
N ILE A 4 10.59 -17.25 6.42
CA ILE A 4 10.84 -16.70 7.76
C ILE A 4 10.40 -15.24 7.90
N TYR A 5 10.42 -14.46 6.83
CA TYR A 5 9.92 -13.08 6.80
C TYR A 5 8.39 -12.95 6.87
N ASN A 6 7.63 -14.07 6.79
CA ASN A 6 6.19 -14.07 7.01
C ASN A 6 5.79 -14.05 8.49
N PHE A 7 6.73 -14.19 9.40
CA PHE A 7 6.44 -14.24 10.82
C PHE A 7 6.54 -12.85 11.46
N THR A 8 5.55 -12.49 12.29
CA THR A 8 5.72 -11.38 13.23
C THR A 8 6.75 -11.78 14.28
N TYR A 9 7.26 -10.80 15.02
CA TYR A 9 8.22 -11.07 16.09
C TYR A 9 7.66 -12.09 17.10
N GLU A 10 6.40 -11.91 17.49
CA GLU A 10 5.69 -12.76 18.45
C GLU A 10 5.49 -14.19 17.90
N ASN A 11 5.03 -14.32 16.65
CA ASN A 11 4.81 -15.62 16.02
C ASN A 11 6.14 -16.37 15.80
N LEU A 12 7.22 -15.65 15.48
CA LEU A 12 8.56 -16.26 15.39
C LEU A 12 9.04 -16.72 16.75
N GLU A 13 8.81 -15.93 17.81
CA GLU A 13 9.14 -16.29 19.18
C GLU A 13 8.42 -17.58 19.61
N GLU A 14 7.11 -17.65 19.40
CA GLU A 14 6.32 -18.85 19.71
C GLU A 14 6.82 -20.07 18.94
N LYS A 15 7.10 -19.91 17.65
CA LYS A 15 7.64 -20.99 16.81
C LYS A 15 9.00 -21.48 17.32
N LEU A 16 9.92 -20.58 17.65
CA LEU A 16 11.25 -20.93 18.16
C LEU A 16 11.16 -21.63 19.53
N ILE A 17 10.29 -21.17 20.41
CA ILE A 17 10.03 -21.84 21.70
C ILE A 17 9.51 -23.26 21.47
N SER A 18 8.60 -23.46 20.51
CA SER A 18 8.08 -24.80 20.16
C SER A 18 9.18 -25.74 19.61
N LEU A 19 10.26 -25.19 19.06
CA LEU A 19 11.45 -25.92 18.61
C LEU A 19 12.49 -26.13 19.71
N GLY A 20 12.17 -25.77 20.96
CA GLY A 20 13.04 -25.91 22.12
C GLY A 20 14.08 -24.80 22.30
N GLU A 21 13.94 -23.71 21.57
CA GLU A 21 14.85 -22.56 21.65
C GLU A 21 14.41 -21.55 22.73
N LYS A 22 15.40 -20.80 23.23
CA LYS A 22 15.15 -19.75 24.22
C LYS A 22 14.63 -18.48 23.58
N LYS A 23 13.72 -17.77 24.25
CA LYS A 23 13.08 -16.52 23.82
C LYS A 23 14.06 -15.49 23.22
N PHE A 24 15.25 -15.28 23.80
CA PHE A 24 16.20 -14.29 23.32
C PHE A 24 16.74 -14.58 21.90
N ARG A 25 16.63 -15.84 21.42
CA ARG A 25 17.02 -16.22 20.05
C ARG A 25 16.20 -15.50 18.98
N THR A 26 14.93 -15.22 19.28
CA THR A 26 14.07 -14.43 18.38
C THR A 26 14.69 -13.10 18.05
N ARG A 27 15.17 -12.35 19.05
CA ARG A 27 15.82 -11.06 18.84
C ARG A 27 17.11 -11.17 18.02
N GLN A 28 17.91 -12.20 18.26
CA GLN A 28 19.14 -12.44 17.51
C GLN A 28 18.83 -12.69 16.02
N ILE A 29 17.87 -13.59 15.74
CA ILE A 29 17.44 -13.89 14.36
C ILE A 29 16.84 -12.66 13.71
N TRP A 30 15.97 -11.92 14.41
CA TRP A 30 15.34 -10.70 13.93
C TRP A 30 16.35 -9.63 13.52
N GLN A 31 17.41 -9.46 14.29
CA GLN A 31 18.52 -8.55 13.95
C GLN A 31 19.24 -9.00 12.67
N TRP A 32 19.48 -10.30 12.50
CA TRP A 32 20.08 -10.81 11.28
C TRP A 32 19.19 -10.54 10.05
N LEU A 33 17.88 -10.72 10.17
CA LEU A 33 16.93 -10.50 9.08
C LEU A 33 16.83 -8.99 8.70
N TYR A 34 16.59 -8.13 9.66
CA TYR A 34 16.18 -6.75 9.39
C TYR A 34 17.28 -5.69 9.54
N GLU A 35 18.30 -5.92 10.39
CA GLU A 35 19.43 -5.01 10.53
C GLU A 35 20.62 -5.43 9.63
N LYS A 36 20.96 -6.72 9.63
CA LYS A 36 22.08 -7.25 8.84
C LYS A 36 21.69 -7.64 7.43
N ARG A 37 20.41 -7.90 7.19
CA ARG A 37 19.84 -8.23 5.87
C ARG A 37 20.53 -9.40 5.18
N VAL A 38 20.80 -10.45 5.96
CA VAL A 38 21.45 -11.66 5.45
C VAL A 38 20.59 -12.35 4.39
N LYS A 39 21.22 -13.04 3.46
CA LYS A 39 20.56 -13.74 2.35
C LYS A 39 20.42 -15.25 2.61
N SER A 40 20.97 -15.75 3.72
CA SER A 40 20.85 -17.15 4.12
C SER A 40 21.01 -17.33 5.63
N PHE A 41 20.52 -18.45 6.16
CA PHE A 41 20.73 -18.80 7.57
C PHE A 41 22.21 -19.00 7.92
N ASP A 42 23.04 -19.43 6.96
CA ASP A 42 24.46 -19.68 7.18
C ASP A 42 25.27 -18.41 7.48
N GLU A 43 24.75 -17.26 7.11
CA GLU A 43 25.38 -15.98 7.41
C GLU A 43 25.17 -15.53 8.85
N MET A 44 24.26 -16.17 9.61
CA MET A 44 23.94 -15.84 11.01
C MET A 44 25.00 -16.37 11.98
N ARG A 45 26.24 -15.87 11.87
CA ARG A 45 27.50 -16.41 12.45
C ARG A 45 27.52 -16.57 13.96
N ASN A 46 26.68 -15.91 14.74
CA ASN A 46 26.58 -16.00 16.17
C ASN A 46 25.52 -17.01 16.66
N LEU A 47 24.91 -17.75 15.75
CA LEU A 47 23.99 -18.84 16.05
C LEU A 47 24.73 -20.18 16.00
N SER A 48 24.30 -21.13 16.83
CA SER A 48 24.86 -22.47 16.81
C SER A 48 24.47 -23.22 15.53
N SER A 49 25.32 -24.16 15.09
CA SER A 49 25.04 -25.04 13.95
C SER A 49 23.71 -25.80 14.09
N GLU A 50 23.41 -26.24 15.34
CA GLU A 50 22.14 -26.90 15.65
C GLU A 50 20.94 -25.98 15.39
N LEU A 51 21.00 -24.70 15.82
CA LEU A 51 19.94 -23.75 15.58
C LEU A 51 19.81 -23.43 14.07
N ILE A 52 20.93 -23.27 13.36
CA ILE A 52 20.93 -23.09 11.91
C ILE A 52 20.25 -24.26 11.21
N SER A 53 20.53 -25.50 11.61
CA SER A 53 19.84 -26.69 11.06
C SER A 53 18.34 -26.62 11.33
N LYS A 54 17.93 -26.35 12.57
CA LYS A 54 16.51 -26.19 12.92
C LYS A 54 15.80 -25.09 12.08
N LEU A 55 16.48 -23.96 11.81
CA LEU A 55 15.93 -22.91 10.97
C LEU A 55 15.72 -23.41 9.54
N LYS A 56 16.71 -24.08 8.95
CA LYS A 56 16.61 -24.67 7.60
C LYS A 56 15.51 -25.73 7.48
N ASP A 57 15.29 -26.50 8.53
CA ASP A 57 14.29 -27.57 8.54
C ASP A 57 12.85 -27.05 8.72
N ASN A 58 12.66 -25.82 9.21
CA ASN A 58 11.34 -25.27 9.54
C ASN A 58 10.93 -24.05 8.72
N PHE A 59 11.89 -23.37 8.07
CA PHE A 59 11.62 -22.13 7.33
C PHE A 59 12.30 -22.15 5.97
N SER A 60 11.67 -21.53 4.98
CA SER A 60 12.35 -21.13 3.76
C SER A 60 12.94 -19.71 3.90
N PHE A 61 13.87 -19.41 3.01
CA PHE A 61 14.54 -18.10 2.91
C PHE A 61 14.49 -17.66 1.44
N ASP A 62 13.27 -17.40 0.98
CA ASP A 62 13.03 -16.94 -0.39
C ASP A 62 13.05 -15.41 -0.43
N TYR A 63 13.42 -14.85 -1.54
CA TYR A 63 13.43 -13.40 -1.81
C TYR A 63 12.99 -13.12 -3.24
N ILE A 64 12.58 -11.88 -3.48
CA ILE A 64 12.25 -11.39 -4.82
C ILE A 64 13.47 -10.71 -5.44
N GLU A 65 13.44 -10.46 -6.76
CA GLU A 65 14.57 -9.88 -7.48
C GLU A 65 14.19 -8.55 -8.14
N ILE A 66 15.07 -7.54 -8.06
CA ILE A 66 14.94 -6.33 -8.88
C ILE A 66 15.34 -6.67 -10.32
N VAL A 67 14.40 -6.57 -11.26
CA VAL A 67 14.67 -6.77 -12.68
C VAL A 67 15.17 -5.48 -13.33
N THR A 68 14.51 -4.36 -13.00
CA THR A 68 14.90 -3.04 -13.52
C THR A 68 14.44 -1.93 -12.58
N ALA A 69 15.11 -0.80 -12.65
CA ALA A 69 14.76 0.42 -11.96
C ALA A 69 14.81 1.62 -12.91
N GLN A 70 13.68 2.28 -13.10
CA GLN A 70 13.60 3.57 -13.79
C GLN A 70 13.77 4.67 -12.73
N ARG A 71 14.67 5.61 -12.99
CA ARG A 71 15.05 6.64 -12.01
C ARG A 71 14.77 8.04 -12.54
N SER A 72 14.25 8.90 -11.67
CA SER A 72 14.17 10.34 -11.89
C SER A 72 14.65 11.09 -10.64
N ASP A 73 14.70 12.40 -10.69
CA ASP A 73 15.19 13.22 -9.56
C ASP A 73 14.42 12.98 -8.25
N SER A 74 13.10 12.82 -8.35
CA SER A 74 12.21 12.69 -7.19
C SER A 74 11.59 11.31 -7.02
N THR A 75 11.79 10.38 -7.98
CA THR A 75 11.04 9.12 -8.01
C THR A 75 11.85 8.02 -8.68
N ASN A 76 11.85 6.82 -8.09
CA ASN A 76 12.36 5.63 -8.75
C ASN A 76 11.24 4.59 -8.80
N LYS A 77 11.02 3.99 -9.99
CA LYS A 77 10.10 2.86 -10.17
C LYS A 77 10.90 1.59 -10.32
N TYR A 78 10.55 0.57 -9.55
CA TYR A 78 11.19 -0.74 -9.53
C TYR A 78 10.24 -1.79 -10.08
N LEU A 79 10.73 -2.66 -10.94
CA LEU A 79 10.09 -3.89 -11.36
C LEU A 79 10.75 -5.06 -10.63
N PHE A 80 9.95 -5.85 -9.93
CA PHE A 80 10.40 -7.05 -9.23
C PHE A 80 9.86 -8.30 -9.90
N LYS A 81 10.69 -9.34 -9.93
CA LYS A 81 10.31 -10.70 -10.30
C LYS A 81 10.12 -11.52 -9.03
N LEU A 82 8.98 -12.21 -8.96
CA LEU A 82 8.63 -13.12 -7.87
C LEU A 82 9.10 -14.54 -8.19
N ASN A 83 9.18 -15.40 -7.17
CA ASN A 83 9.66 -16.78 -7.33
C ASN A 83 8.80 -17.65 -8.25
N ASP A 84 7.54 -17.30 -8.44
CA ASP A 84 6.61 -17.98 -9.36
C ASP A 84 6.65 -17.43 -10.79
N GLY A 85 7.59 -16.50 -11.06
CA GLY A 85 7.76 -15.87 -12.37
C GLY A 85 6.85 -14.67 -12.65
N ASN A 86 5.95 -14.32 -11.72
CA ASN A 86 5.14 -13.11 -11.83
C ASN A 86 5.97 -11.84 -11.54
N PHE A 87 5.41 -10.70 -11.94
CA PHE A 87 6.04 -9.39 -11.76
C PHE A 87 5.14 -8.45 -10.97
N ILE A 88 5.78 -7.60 -10.16
CA ILE A 88 5.12 -6.50 -9.45
C ILE A 88 5.97 -5.24 -9.55
N GLU A 89 5.37 -4.08 -9.26
CA GLU A 89 6.06 -2.80 -9.25
C GLU A 89 5.93 -2.12 -7.89
N ALA A 90 6.98 -1.39 -7.50
CA ALA A 90 6.94 -0.46 -6.39
C ALA A 90 7.58 0.87 -6.77
N VAL A 91 7.24 1.93 -6.05
CA VAL A 91 7.72 3.28 -6.34
C VAL A 91 8.32 3.91 -5.09
N LEU A 92 9.58 4.31 -5.18
CA LEU A 92 10.22 5.18 -4.20
C LEU A 92 9.93 6.64 -4.57
N MET A 93 9.49 7.41 -3.59
CA MET A 93 9.24 8.85 -3.69
C MET A 93 10.14 9.59 -2.71
N LYS A 94 10.86 10.58 -3.21
CA LYS A 94 11.74 11.45 -2.41
C LYS A 94 11.00 12.72 -2.04
N HIS A 95 10.76 12.91 -0.75
CA HIS A 95 10.14 14.10 -0.19
C HIS A 95 11.17 14.91 0.61
N ASP A 96 10.91 16.18 0.83
CA ASP A 96 11.78 17.03 1.65
C ASP A 96 11.87 16.56 3.12
N TYR A 97 10.86 15.76 3.56
CA TYR A 97 10.78 15.19 4.91
C TYR A 97 11.23 13.73 5.00
N GLY A 98 11.70 13.12 3.92
CA GLY A 98 12.21 11.75 3.91
C GLY A 98 11.71 10.91 2.74
N LEU A 99 12.04 9.62 2.78
CA LEU A 99 11.75 8.65 1.72
C LEU A 99 10.48 7.89 1.99
N SER A 100 9.60 7.80 0.99
CA SER A 100 8.36 7.03 1.03
C SER A 100 8.35 5.97 -0.06
N VAL A 101 7.90 4.76 0.26
CA VAL A 101 7.72 3.68 -0.72
C VAL A 101 6.25 3.37 -0.89
N CYS A 102 5.80 3.35 -2.15
CA CYS A 102 4.51 2.83 -2.56
C CYS A 102 4.68 1.35 -2.94
N VAL A 103 4.10 0.44 -2.15
CA VAL A 103 4.24 -1.01 -2.34
C VAL A 103 2.98 -1.61 -2.95
N SER A 104 3.18 -2.68 -3.73
CA SER A 104 2.12 -3.54 -4.24
C SER A 104 1.69 -4.57 -3.20
N SER A 105 0.43 -5.00 -3.28
CA SER A 105 -0.20 -5.96 -2.38
C SER A 105 -0.67 -7.25 -3.06
N GLN A 106 -0.76 -7.25 -4.38
CA GLN A 106 -1.25 -8.39 -5.18
C GLN A 106 -0.50 -8.45 -6.52
N VAL A 107 -0.57 -9.60 -7.17
CA VAL A 107 -0.27 -9.76 -8.59
C VAL A 107 -1.57 -9.56 -9.35
N GLY A 108 -1.72 -8.41 -10.03
CA GLY A 108 -2.97 -7.97 -10.63
C GLY A 108 -4.00 -7.47 -9.62
N CYS A 109 -5.23 -7.15 -10.09
CA CYS A 109 -6.28 -6.59 -9.24
C CYS A 109 -7.66 -6.91 -9.82
N ASN A 110 -8.61 -7.37 -8.99
CA ASN A 110 -9.98 -7.71 -9.42
C ASN A 110 -10.98 -6.57 -9.23
N MET A 111 -10.55 -5.39 -8.75
CA MET A 111 -11.50 -4.29 -8.46
C MET A 111 -12.06 -3.65 -9.72
N GLY A 112 -11.39 -3.75 -10.87
CA GLY A 112 -11.90 -3.30 -12.16
C GLY A 112 -12.11 -1.80 -12.27
N CYS A 113 -11.38 -0.97 -11.50
CA CYS A 113 -11.49 0.50 -11.59
C CYS A 113 -11.15 0.96 -13.01
N ALA A 114 -12.08 1.68 -13.65
CA ALA A 114 -12.00 2.02 -15.07
C ALA A 114 -10.82 2.93 -15.44
N PHE A 115 -10.31 3.70 -14.47
CA PHE A 115 -9.20 4.65 -14.62
C PHE A 115 -7.82 4.11 -14.23
N CYS A 116 -7.71 2.81 -13.85
CA CYS A 116 -6.49 2.23 -13.28
C CYS A 116 -5.94 1.12 -14.18
N GLU A 117 -4.66 1.20 -14.56
CA GLU A 117 -4.00 0.16 -15.34
C GLU A 117 -4.01 -1.20 -14.63
N SER A 118 -3.79 -1.22 -13.31
CA SER A 118 -3.86 -2.46 -12.52
C SER A 118 -5.26 -3.07 -12.52
N GLY A 119 -6.32 -2.27 -12.68
CA GLY A 119 -7.70 -2.75 -12.76
C GLY A 119 -8.02 -3.53 -14.04
N ARG A 120 -7.17 -3.43 -15.08
CA ARG A 120 -7.28 -4.22 -16.32
C ARG A 120 -6.63 -5.60 -16.22
N LEU A 121 -5.74 -5.77 -15.25
CA LEU A 121 -5.03 -7.03 -15.01
C LEU A 121 -5.86 -7.86 -14.04
N LYS A 122 -6.26 -9.05 -14.46
CA LYS A 122 -6.92 -9.97 -13.53
C LYS A 122 -5.94 -10.32 -12.40
N LYS A 123 -6.47 -10.37 -11.17
CA LYS A 123 -5.70 -10.84 -10.02
C LYS A 123 -5.28 -12.29 -10.25
N VAL A 124 -4.00 -12.55 -10.15
CA VAL A 124 -3.42 -13.90 -10.14
C VAL A 124 -3.46 -14.45 -8.72
N ARG A 125 -2.87 -13.68 -7.77
CA ARG A 125 -2.82 -14.05 -6.35
C ARG A 125 -2.55 -12.85 -5.43
N ASN A 126 -2.72 -13.08 -4.16
CA ASN A 126 -2.23 -12.19 -3.11
C ASN A 126 -0.70 -12.30 -2.99
N LEU A 127 -0.04 -11.21 -2.63
CA LEU A 127 1.35 -11.25 -2.16
C LEU A 127 1.38 -11.76 -0.72
N GLU A 128 2.35 -12.58 -0.41
CA GLU A 128 2.68 -12.92 0.96
C GLU A 128 3.35 -11.73 1.66
N SER A 129 3.34 -11.73 2.99
CA SER A 129 3.92 -10.61 3.75
C SER A 129 5.39 -10.40 3.42
N PHE A 130 6.16 -11.49 3.21
CA PHE A 130 7.58 -11.41 2.85
C PHE A 130 7.79 -10.69 1.50
N GLU A 131 6.95 -10.94 0.50
CA GLU A 131 7.06 -10.29 -0.81
C GLU A 131 6.78 -8.77 -0.73
N ILE A 132 5.93 -8.36 0.22
CA ILE A 132 5.67 -6.94 0.46
C ILE A 132 6.84 -6.29 1.20
N ILE A 133 7.42 -7.00 2.18
CA ILE A 133 8.58 -6.55 2.96
C ILE A 133 9.82 -6.41 2.06
N GLU A 134 10.07 -7.39 1.21
CA GLU A 134 11.22 -7.42 0.30
C GLU A 134 11.24 -6.23 -0.67
N GLN A 135 10.09 -5.70 -1.09
CA GLN A 135 10.05 -4.47 -1.87
C GLN A 135 10.75 -3.32 -1.14
N ILE A 136 10.55 -3.21 0.18
CA ILE A 136 11.15 -2.14 1.00
C ILE A 136 12.64 -2.41 1.25
N LEU A 137 12.99 -3.65 1.59
CA LEU A 137 14.36 -4.02 1.90
C LEU A 137 15.28 -3.84 0.69
N LEU A 138 14.87 -4.33 -0.47
CA LEU A 138 15.64 -4.23 -1.71
C LEU A 138 15.77 -2.79 -2.20
N ILE A 139 14.68 -1.98 -2.13
CA ILE A 139 14.76 -0.55 -2.46
C ILE A 139 15.71 0.17 -1.51
N SER A 140 15.61 -0.09 -0.20
CA SER A 140 16.49 0.52 0.79
C SER A 140 17.96 0.10 0.61
N GLU A 141 18.22 -1.13 0.16
CA GLU A 141 19.57 -1.63 -0.18
C GLU A 141 20.10 -0.93 -1.44
N ASP A 142 19.29 -0.84 -2.50
CA ASP A 142 19.67 -0.22 -3.78
C ASP A 142 20.04 1.27 -3.64
N ILE A 143 19.34 2.01 -2.78
CA ILE A 143 19.63 3.44 -2.57
C ILE A 143 20.58 3.69 -1.38
N ASN A 144 20.90 2.65 -0.61
CA ASN A 144 21.67 2.72 0.65
C ASN A 144 21.12 3.76 1.65
N GLU A 145 19.80 3.91 1.70
CA GLU A 145 19.11 4.83 2.60
C GLU A 145 17.92 4.16 3.29
N ARG A 146 17.56 4.69 4.48
CA ARG A 146 16.41 4.20 5.25
C ARG A 146 15.11 4.73 4.70
N ILE A 147 14.14 3.85 4.46
CA ILE A 147 12.75 4.21 4.17
C ILE A 147 12.06 4.70 5.46
N SER A 148 11.43 5.85 5.41
CA SER A 148 10.78 6.49 6.56
C SER A 148 9.27 6.33 6.58
N SER A 149 8.63 6.13 5.42
CA SER A 149 7.17 5.94 5.32
C SER A 149 6.76 4.99 4.20
N ILE A 150 5.58 4.40 4.36
CA ILE A 150 5.03 3.39 3.46
C ILE A 150 3.60 3.79 3.09
N VAL A 151 3.28 3.70 1.79
CA VAL A 151 1.89 3.75 1.32
C VAL A 151 1.58 2.45 0.57
N ILE A 152 0.49 1.77 0.93
CA ILE A 152 0.04 0.56 0.25
C ILE A 152 -1.00 0.99 -0.78
N MET A 153 -0.50 1.45 -1.94
CA MET A 153 -1.28 2.03 -3.05
C MET A 153 -0.76 1.58 -4.42
N GLY A 154 0.09 0.54 -4.44
CA GLY A 154 0.59 -0.07 -5.67
C GLY A 154 -0.42 -1.00 -6.33
N ILE A 155 0.05 -2.05 -6.98
CA ILE A 155 -0.82 -3.04 -7.64
C ILE A 155 -1.60 -3.83 -6.58
N GLY A 156 -2.93 -3.90 -6.75
CA GLY A 156 -3.82 -4.70 -5.90
C GLY A 156 -4.72 -3.87 -4.98
N GLU A 157 -5.65 -4.56 -4.33
CA GLU A 157 -6.50 -4.04 -3.25
C GLU A 157 -6.00 -4.62 -1.91
N PRO A 158 -5.45 -3.78 -1.02
CA PRO A 158 -4.88 -4.28 0.24
C PRO A 158 -5.88 -5.04 1.11
N PHE A 159 -7.14 -4.62 1.12
CA PHE A 159 -8.16 -5.28 1.95
C PHE A 159 -8.70 -6.57 1.34
N ASP A 160 -8.41 -6.86 0.07
CA ASP A 160 -8.60 -8.18 -0.53
C ASP A 160 -7.42 -9.14 -0.24
N ASN A 161 -6.34 -8.61 0.36
CA ASN A 161 -5.19 -9.34 0.91
C ASN A 161 -4.98 -9.06 2.41
N TYR A 162 -6.06 -8.94 3.16
CA TYR A 162 -6.10 -8.35 4.49
C TYR A 162 -5.10 -8.96 5.47
N ASP A 163 -5.07 -10.29 5.60
CA ASP A 163 -4.27 -10.97 6.62
C ASP A 163 -2.77 -10.76 6.39
N ASN A 164 -2.30 -10.85 5.14
CA ASN A 164 -0.91 -10.57 4.80
C ASN A 164 -0.55 -9.09 5.02
N ILE A 165 -1.48 -8.17 4.74
CA ILE A 165 -1.28 -6.74 4.97
C ILE A 165 -1.16 -6.42 6.46
N ILE A 166 -2.03 -6.99 7.30
CA ILE A 166 -1.94 -6.78 8.76
C ILE A 166 -0.65 -7.38 9.33
N ASN A 167 -0.28 -8.56 8.85
CA ASN A 167 0.96 -9.21 9.23
C ASN A 167 2.18 -8.36 8.82
N PHE A 168 2.22 -7.90 7.58
CA PHE A 168 3.21 -6.96 7.06
C PHE A 168 3.33 -5.69 7.93
N ILE A 169 2.21 -5.06 8.26
CA ILE A 169 2.19 -3.85 9.10
C ILE A 169 2.82 -4.11 10.47
N LYS A 170 2.48 -5.22 11.12
CA LYS A 170 3.05 -5.61 12.42
C LYS A 170 4.56 -5.80 12.33
N ILE A 171 5.03 -6.43 11.26
CA ILE A 171 6.46 -6.71 11.04
C ILE A 171 7.24 -5.41 10.84
N VAL A 172 6.81 -4.54 9.92
CA VAL A 172 7.55 -3.30 9.62
C VAL A 172 7.48 -2.26 10.74
N ASN A 173 6.43 -2.32 11.57
CA ASN A 173 6.27 -1.45 12.74
C ASN A 173 7.09 -1.93 13.97
N ASN A 174 7.52 -3.19 14.00
CA ASN A 174 8.22 -3.75 15.14
C ASN A 174 9.51 -2.95 15.45
N PRO A 175 9.72 -2.51 16.71
CA PRO A 175 10.86 -1.66 17.09
C PRO A 175 12.22 -2.35 16.97
N PHE A 176 12.26 -3.68 16.93
CA PHE A 176 13.49 -4.47 16.79
C PHE A 176 13.85 -4.78 15.33
N GLY A 177 13.09 -4.27 14.36
CA GLY A 177 13.32 -4.46 12.94
C GLY A 177 13.40 -3.12 12.20
N LEU A 178 12.55 -2.93 11.19
CA LEU A 178 12.51 -1.71 10.38
C LEU A 178 12.07 -0.48 11.18
N ALA A 179 11.30 -0.66 12.25
CA ALA A 179 10.85 0.36 13.17
C ALA A 179 10.15 1.55 12.47
N ILE A 180 9.34 1.25 11.45
CA ILE A 180 8.55 2.27 10.75
C ILE A 180 7.31 2.56 11.60
N GLY A 181 7.21 3.77 12.15
CA GLY A 181 6.11 4.14 13.04
C GLY A 181 4.75 4.00 12.35
N ALA A 182 3.74 3.51 13.07
CA ALA A 182 2.42 3.21 12.51
C ALA A 182 1.79 4.42 11.80
N ARG A 183 2.03 5.65 12.26
CA ARG A 183 1.57 6.89 11.62
C ARG A 183 2.28 7.22 10.30
N HIS A 184 3.36 6.54 9.99
CA HIS A 184 4.08 6.63 8.72
C HIS A 184 3.67 5.52 7.74
N ILE A 185 2.67 4.72 8.09
CA ILE A 185 2.09 3.68 7.23
C ILE A 185 0.67 4.11 6.87
N THR A 186 0.37 4.11 5.56
CA THR A 186 -0.97 4.40 5.04
C THR A 186 -1.46 3.22 4.22
N VAL A 187 -2.62 2.68 4.58
CA VAL A 187 -3.35 1.70 3.77
C VAL A 187 -4.45 2.41 3.02
N SER A 188 -4.49 2.23 1.68
CA SER A 188 -5.57 2.76 0.84
C SER A 188 -6.43 1.61 0.34
N THR A 189 -7.74 1.73 0.51
CA THR A 189 -8.70 0.72 0.04
C THR A 189 -9.79 1.34 -0.84
N CYS A 190 -10.29 0.57 -1.78
CA CYS A 190 -11.48 0.93 -2.57
C CYS A 190 -12.78 0.87 -1.76
N GLY A 191 -12.75 0.45 -0.49
CA GLY A 191 -13.91 0.48 0.39
C GLY A 191 -14.56 -0.89 0.64
N ILE A 192 -13.79 -1.93 0.89
CA ILE A 192 -14.28 -3.24 1.35
C ILE A 192 -14.75 -3.13 2.79
N ILE A 193 -16.03 -2.86 2.97
CA ILE A 193 -16.66 -2.50 4.27
C ILE A 193 -16.33 -3.50 5.38
N PRO A 194 -16.48 -4.83 5.21
CA PRO A 194 -16.17 -5.77 6.30
C PRO A 194 -14.73 -5.63 6.81
N LYS A 195 -13.78 -5.34 5.91
CA LYS A 195 -12.37 -5.18 6.27
C LYS A 195 -12.05 -3.82 6.87
N ILE A 196 -12.81 -2.78 6.56
CA ILE A 196 -12.74 -1.50 7.29
C ILE A 196 -13.17 -1.69 8.74
N LEU A 197 -14.23 -2.46 8.98
CA LEU A 197 -14.71 -2.77 10.33
C LEU A 197 -13.71 -3.62 11.14
N GLU A 198 -13.03 -4.57 10.50
CA GLU A 198 -11.92 -5.31 11.12
C GLU A 198 -10.73 -4.38 11.43
N PHE A 199 -10.34 -3.53 10.47
CA PHE A 199 -9.23 -2.58 10.60
C PHE A 199 -9.44 -1.53 11.70
N MET A 200 -10.71 -1.20 11.98
CA MET A 200 -11.12 -0.33 13.08
C MET A 200 -10.68 -0.87 14.46
N ASN A 201 -10.50 -2.18 14.58
CA ASN A 201 -10.11 -2.87 15.82
C ASN A 201 -8.59 -3.10 15.93
N LEU A 202 -7.82 -2.67 14.91
CA LEU A 202 -6.36 -2.82 14.93
C LEU A 202 -5.75 -1.91 16.00
N ASP A 203 -5.01 -2.50 16.92
CA ASP A 203 -4.28 -1.78 17.98
C ASP A 203 -2.98 -1.14 17.48
N LEU A 204 -3.04 -0.50 16.31
CA LEU A 204 -1.96 0.28 15.71
C LEU A 204 -2.53 1.51 15.03
N GLN A 205 -1.85 2.65 15.16
CA GLN A 205 -2.30 3.94 14.60
C GLN A 205 -1.90 4.09 13.11
N VAL A 206 -2.24 3.11 12.29
CA VAL A 206 -2.00 3.13 10.84
C VAL A 206 -3.03 4.04 10.14
N ASN A 207 -2.61 4.85 9.20
CA ASN A 207 -3.51 5.75 8.47
C ASN A 207 -4.39 4.96 7.48
N LEU A 208 -5.68 5.34 7.44
CA LEU A 208 -6.64 4.83 6.46
C LEU A 208 -6.90 5.88 5.38
N ALA A 209 -6.74 5.47 4.12
CA ALA A 209 -7.15 6.24 2.96
C ALA A 209 -8.26 5.47 2.20
N ILE A 210 -9.23 6.20 1.68
CA ILE A 210 -10.35 5.63 0.91
C ILE A 210 -10.31 6.17 -0.51
N SER A 211 -10.17 5.27 -1.46
CA SER A 211 -10.35 5.52 -2.88
C SER A 211 -11.84 5.75 -3.16
N LEU A 212 -12.31 7.00 -2.99
CA LEU A 212 -13.71 7.37 -3.16
C LEU A 212 -14.04 7.67 -4.62
N HIS A 213 -13.31 8.59 -5.21
CA HIS A 213 -13.24 8.99 -6.62
C HIS A 213 -14.56 9.46 -7.25
N ALA A 214 -15.70 9.36 -6.58
CA ALA A 214 -16.98 9.85 -7.04
C ALA A 214 -17.89 10.24 -5.86
N PRO A 215 -18.72 11.30 -6.00
CA PRO A 215 -19.57 11.80 -4.92
C PRO A 215 -20.99 11.22 -4.93
N THR A 216 -21.31 10.35 -5.90
CA THR A 216 -22.64 9.72 -6.04
C THR A 216 -22.52 8.24 -6.37
N ASN A 217 -23.50 7.42 -5.98
CA ASN A 217 -23.55 6.01 -6.30
C ASN A 217 -23.52 5.73 -7.81
N ALA A 218 -24.29 6.49 -8.59
CA ALA A 218 -24.36 6.31 -10.04
C ALA A 218 -23.00 6.49 -10.71
N LEU A 219 -22.29 7.56 -10.35
CA LEU A 219 -20.96 7.84 -10.91
C LEU A 219 -19.92 6.83 -10.39
N ARG A 220 -19.97 6.53 -9.09
CA ARG A 220 -19.02 5.59 -8.48
C ARG A 220 -19.15 4.20 -9.08
N SER A 221 -20.36 3.67 -9.27
CA SER A 221 -20.58 2.38 -9.92
C SER A 221 -20.06 2.34 -11.36
N LYS A 222 -20.11 3.47 -12.07
CA LYS A 222 -19.60 3.57 -13.44
C LYS A 222 -18.06 3.45 -13.51
N ILE A 223 -17.32 4.02 -12.55
CA ILE A 223 -15.86 4.07 -12.59
C ILE A 223 -15.19 3.09 -11.61
N MET A 224 -15.94 2.59 -10.62
CA MET A 224 -15.48 1.65 -9.58
C MET A 224 -16.56 0.58 -9.32
N PRO A 225 -16.49 -0.58 -9.98
CA PRO A 225 -17.51 -1.64 -9.86
C PRO A 225 -17.73 -2.15 -8.44
N ILE A 226 -16.76 -1.99 -7.54
CA ILE A 226 -16.88 -2.35 -6.11
C ILE A 226 -18.07 -1.64 -5.43
N ASN A 227 -18.51 -0.49 -5.94
CA ASN A 227 -19.69 0.21 -5.42
C ASN A 227 -20.98 -0.58 -5.51
N ASN A 228 -21.06 -1.56 -6.42
CA ASN A 228 -22.21 -2.45 -6.53
C ASN A 228 -22.29 -3.44 -5.34
N ALA A 229 -21.13 -3.82 -4.78
CA ALA A 229 -21.07 -4.67 -3.60
C ALA A 229 -21.15 -3.84 -2.29
N TYR A 230 -20.56 -2.66 -2.28
CA TYR A 230 -20.49 -1.75 -1.14
C TYR A 230 -20.88 -0.35 -1.57
N PRO A 231 -22.19 -0.01 -1.53
CA PRO A 231 -22.70 1.30 -1.95
C PRO A 231 -22.07 2.45 -1.17
N LEU A 232 -21.98 3.59 -1.83
CA LEU A 232 -21.34 4.79 -1.28
C LEU A 232 -21.93 5.23 0.07
N ASP A 233 -23.25 5.11 0.24
CA ASP A 233 -23.92 5.50 1.49
C ASP A 233 -23.51 4.60 2.66
N ASP A 234 -23.41 3.29 2.42
CA ASP A 234 -22.96 2.32 3.43
C ASP A 234 -21.49 2.53 3.76
N LEU A 235 -20.66 2.82 2.75
CA LEU A 235 -19.25 3.15 2.95
C LEU A 235 -19.11 4.41 3.81
N VAL A 236 -19.82 5.48 3.51
CA VAL A 236 -19.77 6.74 4.28
C VAL A 236 -20.24 6.53 5.72
N ASN A 237 -21.30 5.74 5.95
CA ASN A 237 -21.76 5.40 7.30
C ASN A 237 -20.69 4.59 8.07
N THR A 238 -20.04 3.63 7.42
CA THR A 238 -18.92 2.87 8.00
C THR A 238 -17.75 3.79 8.36
N LEU A 239 -17.44 4.79 7.52
CA LEU A 239 -16.37 5.76 7.80
C LEU A 239 -16.71 6.67 8.99
N LYS A 240 -17.98 7.06 9.17
CA LYS A 240 -18.43 7.80 10.35
C LYS A 240 -18.24 6.97 11.62
N GLU A 241 -18.60 5.68 11.57
CA GLU A 241 -18.36 4.74 12.67
C GLU A 241 -16.86 4.58 12.97
N TYR A 242 -16.04 4.37 11.92
CA TYR A 242 -14.58 4.30 12.04
C TYR A 242 -14.00 5.54 12.73
N ILE A 243 -14.39 6.75 12.30
CA ILE A 243 -13.92 8.01 12.86
C ILE A 243 -14.39 8.15 14.33
N ALA A 244 -15.65 7.85 14.63
CA ALA A 244 -16.20 7.94 15.97
C ALA A 244 -15.48 7.00 16.96
N LYS A 245 -15.20 5.75 16.53
CA LYS A 245 -14.56 4.75 17.38
C LYS A 245 -13.07 4.99 17.55
N THR A 246 -12.37 5.36 16.50
CA THR A 246 -10.90 5.46 16.52
C THR A 246 -10.39 6.86 16.84
N ASN A 247 -11.24 7.88 16.74
CA ASN A 247 -10.90 9.30 16.77
C ASN A 247 -9.82 9.69 15.75
N ARG A 248 -9.72 8.94 14.64
CA ARG A 248 -8.69 9.13 13.62
C ARG A 248 -9.28 9.82 12.40
N ARG A 249 -8.44 10.61 11.75
CA ARG A 249 -8.74 11.22 10.45
C ARG A 249 -8.66 10.17 9.35
N VAL A 250 -9.61 10.20 8.41
CA VAL A 250 -9.57 9.40 7.17
C VAL A 250 -9.16 10.30 6.02
N THR A 251 -8.30 9.80 5.13
CA THR A 251 -7.98 10.49 3.87
C THR A 251 -8.93 10.01 2.77
N ILE A 252 -9.55 10.94 2.08
CA ILE A 252 -10.39 10.67 0.91
C ILE A 252 -9.56 10.94 -0.34
N GLU A 253 -9.21 9.89 -1.07
CA GLU A 253 -8.51 9.98 -2.34
C GLU A 253 -9.54 10.22 -3.45
N TYR A 254 -9.30 11.25 -4.28
CA TYR A 254 -10.20 11.65 -5.35
C TYR A 254 -9.42 11.97 -6.63
N VAL A 255 -9.42 11.04 -7.58
CA VAL A 255 -8.79 11.23 -8.89
C VAL A 255 -9.63 12.18 -9.72
N MET A 256 -8.98 13.15 -10.38
CA MET A 256 -9.65 14.20 -11.16
C MET A 256 -9.66 13.83 -12.65
N LEU A 257 -10.79 13.27 -13.11
CA LEU A 257 -11.02 12.82 -14.49
C LEU A 257 -11.82 13.84 -15.25
N ASN A 258 -11.25 14.34 -16.35
CA ASN A 258 -11.87 15.40 -17.17
C ASN A 258 -13.26 15.00 -17.69
N ASN A 259 -14.26 15.87 -17.45
CA ASN A 259 -15.67 15.69 -17.84
C ASN A 259 -16.33 14.39 -17.33
N VAL A 260 -15.78 13.78 -16.26
CA VAL A 260 -16.34 12.58 -15.64
C VAL A 260 -16.80 12.85 -14.22
N ASN A 261 -15.89 13.35 -13.36
CA ASN A 261 -16.13 13.56 -11.93
C ASN A 261 -15.60 14.91 -11.43
N ASP A 262 -15.37 15.85 -12.31
CA ASP A 262 -14.65 17.11 -12.08
C ASP A 262 -15.53 18.36 -12.15
N SER A 263 -16.85 18.20 -12.19
CA SER A 263 -17.77 19.34 -12.22
C SER A 263 -17.86 20.06 -10.87
N LEU A 264 -18.26 21.33 -10.87
CA LEU A 264 -18.52 22.07 -9.62
C LEU A 264 -19.69 21.49 -8.84
N GLU A 265 -20.59 20.77 -9.51
CA GLU A 265 -21.66 20.02 -8.86
C GLU A 265 -21.10 18.80 -8.12
N ASP A 266 -20.17 18.06 -8.73
CA ASP A 266 -19.46 16.96 -8.06
C ASP A 266 -18.71 17.46 -6.83
N ALA A 267 -18.06 18.61 -6.90
CA ALA A 267 -17.38 19.22 -5.75
C ALA A 267 -18.37 19.54 -4.60
N ARG A 268 -19.57 20.08 -4.92
CA ARG A 268 -20.61 20.35 -3.91
C ARG A 268 -21.18 19.07 -3.32
N ASN A 269 -21.43 18.06 -4.17
CA ASN A 269 -21.92 16.76 -3.73
C ASN A 269 -20.92 16.07 -2.82
N LEU A 270 -19.61 16.09 -3.17
CA LEU A 270 -18.54 15.58 -2.31
C LEU A 270 -18.51 16.31 -0.97
N ALA A 271 -18.53 17.65 -0.99
CA ALA A 271 -18.52 18.44 0.23
C ALA A 271 -19.69 18.13 1.15
N ASN A 272 -20.90 17.98 0.59
CA ASN A 272 -22.10 17.62 1.35
C ASN A 272 -22.02 16.19 1.91
N LEU A 273 -21.51 15.23 1.12
CA LEU A 273 -21.36 13.83 1.49
C LEU A 273 -20.49 13.64 2.74
N ILE A 274 -19.38 14.39 2.82
CA ILE A 274 -18.39 14.27 3.91
C ILE A 274 -18.51 15.37 4.96
N LYS A 275 -19.58 16.16 4.92
CA LYS A 275 -19.81 17.27 5.86
C LYS A 275 -19.80 16.79 7.31
N GLY A 276 -19.03 17.47 8.15
CA GLY A 276 -18.93 17.17 9.58
C GLY A 276 -18.06 15.98 9.95
N MET A 277 -17.47 15.28 8.96
CA MET A 277 -16.56 14.18 9.21
C MET A 277 -15.12 14.69 9.42
N ASN A 278 -14.34 14.00 10.26
CA ASN A 278 -12.89 14.25 10.38
C ASN A 278 -12.14 13.61 9.20
N VAL A 279 -12.18 14.28 8.07
CA VAL A 279 -11.56 13.81 6.83
C VAL A 279 -10.63 14.85 6.22
N TYR A 280 -9.77 14.36 5.35
CA TYR A 280 -8.87 15.17 4.51
C TYR A 280 -9.01 14.69 3.07
N VAL A 281 -9.31 15.60 2.15
CA VAL A 281 -9.46 15.26 0.72
C VAL A 281 -8.13 15.45 0.00
N ASN A 282 -7.70 14.45 -0.72
CA ASN A 282 -6.51 14.47 -1.55
C ASN A 282 -6.94 14.39 -3.03
N LEU A 283 -6.93 15.53 -3.72
CA LEU A 283 -7.21 15.59 -5.14
C LEU A 283 -6.00 15.11 -5.92
N ILE A 284 -6.20 14.06 -6.71
CA ILE A 284 -5.13 13.43 -7.50
C ILE A 284 -5.30 13.86 -8.96
N PRO A 285 -4.38 14.66 -9.52
CA PRO A 285 -4.33 14.87 -10.95
C PRO A 285 -4.21 13.52 -11.65
N TYR A 286 -5.08 13.27 -12.64
CA TYR A 286 -5.04 12.00 -13.37
C TYR A 286 -3.77 11.90 -14.22
N ASN A 287 -3.10 10.76 -14.16
CA ASN A 287 -1.96 10.48 -15.00
C ASN A 287 -2.44 9.63 -16.19
N GLU A 288 -2.41 10.24 -17.37
CA GLU A 288 -2.86 9.60 -18.60
C GLU A 288 -2.02 8.39 -18.95
N THR A 289 -2.65 7.37 -19.50
CA THR A 289 -2.00 6.16 -19.98
C THR A 289 -2.39 5.89 -21.43
N SER A 290 -1.57 5.14 -22.16
CA SER A 290 -1.83 4.84 -23.57
C SER A 290 -3.00 3.89 -23.80
N HIS A 291 -3.58 3.31 -22.75
CA HIS A 291 -4.58 2.24 -22.83
C HIS A 291 -5.96 2.63 -22.30
N LEU A 292 -6.07 3.80 -21.67
CA LEU A 292 -7.30 4.29 -21.07
C LEU A 292 -7.66 5.65 -21.68
N ASP A 293 -8.92 5.85 -22.04
CA ASP A 293 -9.39 7.06 -22.71
C ASP A 293 -9.62 8.25 -21.76
N PHE A 294 -9.36 8.08 -20.47
CA PHE A 294 -9.51 9.17 -19.51
C PHE A 294 -8.43 10.22 -19.68
N LYS A 295 -8.83 11.48 -19.45
CA LYS A 295 -7.96 12.66 -19.54
C LYS A 295 -7.88 13.36 -18.19
N ARG A 296 -6.76 14.05 -17.98
CA ARG A 296 -6.56 14.90 -16.82
C ARG A 296 -7.53 16.05 -16.83
N SER A 297 -8.13 16.36 -15.68
CA SER A 297 -9.01 17.49 -15.50
C SER A 297 -8.23 18.81 -15.54
N ASP A 298 -8.81 19.81 -16.22
CA ASP A 298 -8.37 21.20 -16.18
C ASP A 298 -9.06 22.02 -15.07
N LYS A 299 -10.04 21.41 -14.36
CA LYS A 299 -10.87 22.05 -13.33
C LYS A 299 -10.38 21.81 -11.89
N ILE A 300 -9.17 21.27 -11.69
CA ILE A 300 -8.64 20.92 -10.37
C ILE A 300 -8.68 22.11 -9.41
N ASN A 301 -8.26 23.31 -9.87
CA ASN A 301 -8.23 24.50 -9.03
C ASN A 301 -9.63 24.97 -8.63
N SER A 302 -10.58 24.99 -9.56
CA SER A 302 -11.96 25.39 -9.27
C SER A 302 -12.70 24.40 -8.38
N PHE A 303 -12.41 23.12 -8.52
CA PHE A 303 -12.88 22.05 -7.64
C PHE A 303 -12.31 22.22 -6.21
N TYR A 304 -10.99 22.42 -6.11
CA TYR A 304 -10.29 22.72 -4.85
C TYR A 304 -10.92 23.94 -4.14
N ASP A 305 -11.08 25.07 -4.85
CA ASP A 305 -11.63 26.29 -4.29
C ASP A 305 -13.08 26.09 -3.80
N THR A 306 -13.86 25.26 -4.53
CA THR A 306 -15.21 24.90 -4.12
C THR A 306 -15.19 24.14 -2.80
N LEU A 307 -14.37 23.10 -2.66
CA LEU A 307 -14.24 22.36 -1.41
C LEU A 307 -13.80 23.27 -0.26
N LYS A 308 -12.87 24.21 -0.50
CA LYS A 308 -12.43 25.20 0.50
C LYS A 308 -13.57 26.10 0.97
N LYS A 309 -14.46 26.57 0.05
CA LYS A 309 -15.66 27.35 0.41
C LYS A 309 -16.60 26.59 1.34
N TYR A 310 -16.66 25.26 1.21
CA TYR A 310 -17.40 24.37 2.11
C TYR A 310 -16.63 23.99 3.38
N LYS A 311 -15.46 24.62 3.64
CA LYS A 311 -14.57 24.38 4.78
C LYS A 311 -14.04 22.94 4.86
N ILE A 312 -13.90 22.27 3.72
CA ILE A 312 -13.28 20.95 3.64
C ILE A 312 -11.75 21.11 3.63
N ASN A 313 -11.07 20.30 4.42
CA ASN A 313 -9.61 20.19 4.38
C ASN A 313 -9.22 19.43 3.11
N VAL A 314 -8.57 20.13 2.18
CA VAL A 314 -8.22 19.59 0.86
C VAL A 314 -6.83 20.02 0.42
N THR A 315 -6.16 19.14 -0.30
CA THR A 315 -4.90 19.42 -1.02
C THR A 315 -4.97 18.87 -2.44
N VAL A 316 -4.12 19.40 -3.31
CA VAL A 316 -3.80 18.78 -4.59
C VAL A 316 -2.51 17.98 -4.39
N ARG A 317 -2.55 16.68 -4.68
CA ARG A 317 -1.40 15.79 -4.51
C ARG A 317 -0.26 16.22 -5.42
N ARG A 318 0.94 16.34 -4.84
CA ARG A 318 2.16 16.53 -5.63
C ARG A 318 2.35 15.32 -6.56
N GLU A 319 2.62 15.59 -7.81
CA GLU A 319 2.87 14.54 -8.81
C GLU A 319 4.27 13.97 -8.64
N PHE A 320 4.36 12.66 -8.68
CA PHE A 320 5.60 11.91 -8.65
C PHE A 320 5.62 10.95 -9.83
N GLY A 321 6.77 10.90 -10.57
CA GLY A 321 7.04 9.88 -11.56
C GLY A 321 6.16 9.89 -12.81
N SER A 322 5.52 11.02 -13.15
CA SER A 322 4.72 11.15 -14.39
C SER A 322 5.56 10.96 -15.66
N ASN A 323 6.85 11.25 -15.60
CA ASN A 323 7.80 11.11 -16.70
C ASN A 323 8.42 9.71 -16.85
N ILE A 324 8.15 8.80 -15.91
CA ILE A 324 8.64 7.41 -15.90
C ILE A 324 7.52 6.38 -15.68
N ASP A 325 6.25 6.71 -16.01
CA ASP A 325 5.06 5.87 -15.79
C ASP A 325 4.97 5.28 -14.37
N ALA A 326 5.43 6.04 -13.38
CA ALA A 326 5.46 5.64 -11.97
C ALA A 326 4.35 6.29 -11.13
N ALA A 327 3.48 7.07 -11.72
CA ALA A 327 2.42 7.74 -11.00
C ALA A 327 1.26 6.80 -10.65
N CYS A 328 0.42 7.22 -9.69
CA CYS A 328 -0.75 6.44 -9.29
C CYS A 328 -1.64 6.08 -10.48
N GLY A 329 -2.06 4.82 -10.54
CA GLY A 329 -2.89 4.27 -11.62
C GLY A 329 -2.11 3.78 -12.85
N GLN A 330 -0.81 4.05 -12.95
CA GLN A 330 0.03 3.65 -14.09
C GLN A 330 0.76 2.32 -13.91
N LEU A 331 0.82 1.78 -12.70
CA LEU A 331 1.54 0.54 -12.40
C LEU A 331 0.83 -0.67 -13.02
N ARG A 332 1.55 -1.47 -13.78
CA ARG A 332 0.99 -2.65 -14.45
C ARG A 332 1.93 -3.85 -14.58
N ALA A 333 3.14 -3.80 -14.03
CA ALA A 333 4.14 -4.88 -14.07
C ALA A 333 4.30 -5.49 -15.47
N LYS A 334 4.58 -4.66 -16.46
CA LYS A 334 4.93 -5.16 -17.78
C LYS A 334 6.28 -5.85 -17.73
N GLU A 335 6.31 -7.10 -18.18
CA GLU A 335 7.54 -7.64 -18.74
C GLU A 335 8.05 -6.67 -19.82
N VAL A 336 9.32 -6.35 -19.76
CA VAL A 336 9.96 -5.61 -20.84
C VAL A 336 9.91 -6.56 -22.04
N GLU A 337 8.95 -6.36 -22.93
CA GLU A 337 8.97 -7.01 -24.23
C GLU A 337 10.32 -6.62 -24.89
N LYS A 338 11.20 -7.62 -24.97
CA LYS A 338 12.48 -7.51 -25.70
C LYS A 338 12.23 -7.54 -27.19
#